data_8ede7c314b459458ab3de73ee50e4b34
#
_entry.id   8ede7c314b459458ab3de73ee50e4b34
#
_cell.length_a   1.000
_cell.length_b   1.000
_cell.length_c   1.000
_cell.angle_alpha   90.00
_cell.angle_beta   90.00
_cell.angle_gamma   90.00
#
_symmetry.space_group_name_H-M   'P 1'
#
loop_
_entity.id
_entity.type
_entity.pdbx_description
1 polymer ?
#
loop_
_entity_poly.entity_id
_entity_poly.type
_entity_poly.pdbx_seq_one_letter_code
_entity_poly.pdbx_strand_id
1 'polypeptide(L)'
;ATTEIYTLSLHDALPILYCSDMTRTIALGTVSDDMKKIYEIVLEAQKRTLDKIHPGMICNNVDYIARGYIDEMGYGDCFEHGLGHSFGLMIHEDPRFSPPCEDVLRPGMCLSVEPGIYLPGKFGVRIEDTLCITEDGFENFTASPKELIIL
;
A
#
# COMPACT_ATOMS: atom_id res chain seq x y z
N ALA A 1 -7.00 -9.90 -27.78
CA ALA A 1 -6.04 -10.25 -26.73
C ALA A 1 -6.68 -9.90 -25.39
N THR A 2 -6.78 -10.87 -24.49
CA THR A 2 -7.25 -10.65 -23.10
C THR A 2 -6.13 -9.93 -22.36
N THR A 3 -6.44 -8.77 -21.77
CA THR A 3 -5.52 -8.10 -20.84
C THR A 3 -5.72 -8.71 -19.49
N GLU A 4 -4.65 -9.19 -18.87
CA GLU A 4 -4.66 -9.68 -17.49
C GLU A 4 -3.78 -8.77 -16.64
N ILE A 5 -4.26 -8.39 -15.46
CA ILE A 5 -3.49 -7.68 -14.46
C ILE A 5 -3.19 -8.66 -13.32
N TYR A 6 -1.94 -8.76 -12.95
CA TYR A 6 -1.50 -9.59 -11.85
C TYR A 6 -0.98 -8.72 -10.71
N THR A 7 -1.50 -8.97 -9.52
CA THR A 7 -0.93 -8.46 -8.27
C THR A 7 -0.03 -9.55 -7.71
N LEU A 8 1.25 -9.26 -7.59
CA LEU A 8 2.24 -10.15 -6.99
C LEU A 8 2.52 -9.67 -5.58
N SER A 9 2.27 -10.53 -4.60
CA SER A 9 2.58 -10.30 -3.19
C SER A 9 3.55 -11.38 -2.71
N LEU A 10 4.59 -11.00 -1.98
CA LEU A 10 5.59 -11.88 -1.40
C LEU A 10 5.44 -11.86 0.12
N HIS A 11 4.67 -12.82 0.66
CA HIS A 11 4.41 -12.93 2.09
C HIS A 11 5.44 -13.75 2.87
N ASP A 12 6.34 -14.49 2.21
CA ASP A 12 7.13 -15.54 2.83
C ASP A 12 8.66 -15.39 2.71
N ALA A 13 9.17 -14.19 2.52
CA ALA A 13 10.63 -13.99 2.56
C ALA A 13 11.10 -13.95 4.02
N LEU A 14 11.65 -15.06 4.52
CA LEU A 14 12.06 -15.27 5.92
C LEU A 14 13.57 -15.44 6.09
N PRO A 15 14.43 -14.42 5.98
CA PRO A 15 15.68 -14.51 6.68
C PRO A 15 15.43 -14.37 8.17
N ILE A 16 15.90 -15.36 8.96
CA ILE A 16 15.82 -15.37 10.45
C ILE A 16 14.38 -15.29 11.04
N LEU A 17 13.36 -15.83 10.37
CA LEU A 17 11.96 -15.87 10.82
C LEU A 17 11.24 -14.50 10.89
N TYR A 18 11.79 -13.45 10.30
CA TYR A 18 11.12 -12.16 10.19
C TYR A 18 10.41 -12.04 8.85
N CYS A 19 9.13 -11.67 8.88
CA CYS A 19 8.34 -11.48 7.66
C CYS A 19 8.81 -10.26 6.87
N SER A 20 8.65 -10.31 5.56
CA SER A 20 8.69 -9.13 4.69
C SER A 20 7.45 -9.10 3.82
N ASP A 21 7.04 -7.92 3.39
CA ASP A 21 5.84 -7.74 2.59
C ASP A 21 6.07 -6.74 1.47
N MET A 22 5.48 -7.00 0.32
CA MET A 22 5.57 -6.10 -0.82
C MET A 22 4.54 -6.50 -1.89
N THR A 23 3.87 -5.53 -2.49
CA THR A 23 3.00 -5.73 -3.65
C THR A 23 3.37 -4.83 -4.81
N ARG A 24 3.36 -5.38 -6.02
CA ARG A 24 3.34 -4.65 -7.28
C ARG A 24 2.25 -5.21 -8.19
N THR A 25 1.61 -4.33 -8.94
CA THR A 25 0.68 -4.71 -9.99
C THR A 25 1.35 -4.54 -11.34
N ILE A 26 1.34 -5.58 -12.15
CA ILE A 26 1.88 -5.60 -13.53
C ILE A 26 0.76 -5.92 -14.51
N ALA A 27 0.91 -5.51 -15.76
CA ALA A 27 -0.04 -5.82 -16.82
C ALA A 27 0.59 -6.73 -17.86
N LEU A 28 -0.21 -7.69 -18.38
CA LEU A 28 0.17 -8.51 -19.52
C LEU A 28 -0.62 -8.08 -20.76
N GLY A 29 0.08 -7.74 -21.83
CA GLY A 29 -0.51 -7.33 -23.11
C GLY A 29 -0.92 -5.86 -23.13
N THR A 30 -2.16 -5.54 -23.52
CA THR A 30 -2.63 -4.16 -23.68
C THR A 30 -3.32 -3.64 -22.42
N VAL A 31 -3.07 -2.40 -22.05
CA VAL A 31 -3.66 -1.75 -20.87
C VAL A 31 -4.68 -0.72 -21.35
N SER A 32 -5.91 -0.79 -20.84
CA SER A 32 -6.94 0.21 -21.09
C SER A 32 -6.65 1.53 -20.37
N ASP A 33 -7.28 2.61 -20.82
CA ASP A 33 -7.14 3.91 -20.16
C ASP A 33 -7.72 3.89 -18.73
N ASP A 34 -8.77 3.11 -18.49
CA ASP A 34 -9.32 2.90 -17.15
C ASP A 34 -8.30 2.22 -16.22
N MET A 35 -7.60 1.19 -16.70
CA MET A 35 -6.56 0.51 -15.92
C MET A 35 -5.41 1.45 -15.56
N LYS A 36 -4.95 2.25 -16.52
CA LYS A 36 -3.90 3.26 -16.28
C LYS A 36 -4.36 4.28 -15.26
N LYS A 37 -5.58 4.80 -15.41
CA LYS A 37 -6.16 5.77 -14.48
C LYS A 37 -6.22 5.24 -13.06
N ILE A 38 -6.70 4.00 -12.87
CA ILE A 38 -6.78 3.39 -11.53
C ILE A 38 -5.39 3.17 -10.95
N TYR A 39 -4.42 2.71 -11.77
CA TYR A 39 -3.03 2.55 -11.34
C TYR A 39 -2.43 3.88 -10.85
N GLU A 40 -2.63 4.95 -11.60
CA GLU A 40 -2.14 6.28 -11.25
C GLU A 40 -2.78 6.82 -9.95
N ILE A 41 -4.07 6.57 -9.73
CA ILE A 41 -4.75 6.94 -8.48
C ILE A 41 -4.15 6.20 -7.28
N VAL A 42 -3.95 4.89 -7.39
CA VAL A 42 -3.36 4.08 -6.31
C VAL A 42 -1.92 4.52 -6.03
N LEU A 43 -1.12 4.74 -7.07
CA LEU A 43 0.25 5.22 -6.95
C LEU A 43 0.33 6.59 -6.28
N GLU A 44 -0.55 7.50 -6.69
CA GLU A 44 -0.61 8.85 -6.10
C GLU A 44 -1.05 8.80 -4.63
N ALA A 45 -2.03 7.96 -4.28
CA ALA A 45 -2.46 7.74 -2.89
C ALA A 45 -1.29 7.27 -2.01
N GLN A 46 -0.48 6.32 -2.50
CA GLN A 46 0.71 5.85 -1.80
C GLN A 46 1.75 6.96 -1.64
N LYS A 47 2.07 7.69 -2.72
CA LYS A 47 3.04 8.81 -2.67
C LYS A 47 2.63 9.88 -1.67
N ARG A 48 1.36 10.30 -1.67
CA ARG A 48 0.84 11.28 -0.71
C ARG A 48 0.98 10.83 0.73
N THR A 49 0.82 9.53 0.99
CA THR A 49 1.03 8.97 2.33
C THR A 49 2.50 9.03 2.71
N LEU A 50 3.39 8.55 1.83
CA LEU A 50 4.83 8.55 2.08
C LEU A 50 5.39 9.96 2.28
N ASP A 51 4.87 10.95 1.56
CA ASP A 51 5.29 12.35 1.71
C ASP A 51 4.92 12.98 3.07
N LYS A 52 3.95 12.39 3.78
CA LYS A 52 3.41 12.98 5.01
C LYS A 52 3.67 12.15 6.26
N ILE A 53 3.97 10.86 6.13
CA ILE A 53 4.15 9.98 7.28
C ILE A 53 5.39 10.36 8.09
N HIS A 54 5.22 10.47 9.42
CA HIS A 54 6.29 10.76 10.36
C HIS A 54 5.97 10.20 11.75
N PRO A 55 6.97 10.02 12.64
CA PRO A 55 6.72 9.60 14.02
C PRO A 55 5.80 10.60 14.75
N GLY A 56 4.98 10.11 15.66
CA GLY A 56 4.00 10.90 16.39
C GLY A 56 2.63 11.04 15.71
N MET A 57 2.46 10.63 14.47
CA MET A 57 1.15 10.56 13.83
C MET A 57 0.29 9.45 14.44
N ILE A 58 -1.02 9.66 14.48
CA ILE A 58 -2.00 8.63 14.82
C ILE A 58 -2.24 7.76 13.58
N CYS A 59 -2.28 6.45 13.73
CA CYS A 59 -2.36 5.48 12.63
C CYS A 59 -3.60 5.66 11.74
N ASN A 60 -4.76 6.04 12.30
CA ASN A 60 -5.94 6.34 11.49
C ASN A 60 -5.75 7.59 10.60
N ASN A 61 -5.00 8.60 11.07
CA ASN A 61 -4.72 9.79 10.26
C ASN A 61 -3.83 9.44 9.05
N VAL A 62 -2.94 8.46 9.19
CA VAL A 62 -2.14 7.95 8.07
C VAL A 62 -3.04 7.24 7.05
N ASP A 63 -3.97 6.39 7.50
CA ASP A 63 -4.98 5.75 6.64
C ASP A 63 -5.80 6.80 5.86
N TYR A 64 -6.26 7.84 6.54
CA TYR A 64 -7.10 8.89 5.93
C TYR A 64 -6.39 9.69 4.83
N ILE A 65 -5.06 9.73 4.79
CA ILE A 65 -4.33 10.40 3.70
C ILE A 65 -4.61 9.70 2.37
N ALA A 66 -4.46 8.37 2.32
CA ALA A 66 -4.71 7.60 1.12
C ALA A 66 -6.22 7.46 0.84
N ARG A 67 -6.99 7.09 1.87
CA ARG A 67 -8.43 6.85 1.76
C ARG A 67 -9.17 8.10 1.31
N GLY A 68 -8.88 9.26 1.90
CA GLY A 68 -9.51 10.52 1.52
C GLY A 68 -9.23 10.89 0.06
N TYR A 69 -8.00 10.69 -0.40
CA TYR A 69 -7.68 10.94 -1.82
C TYR A 69 -8.40 9.96 -2.76
N ILE A 70 -8.44 8.67 -2.43
CA ILE A 70 -9.15 7.65 -3.23
C ILE A 70 -10.65 7.98 -3.28
N ASP A 71 -11.23 8.45 -2.17
CA ASP A 71 -12.63 8.88 -2.09
C ASP A 71 -12.90 10.13 -2.95
N GLU A 72 -12.04 11.16 -2.87
CA GLU A 72 -12.08 12.34 -3.73
C GLU A 72 -12.06 11.99 -5.23
N MET A 73 -11.34 10.93 -5.59
CA MET A 73 -11.28 10.43 -6.97
C MET A 73 -12.50 9.59 -7.37
N GLY A 74 -13.47 9.35 -6.44
CA GLY A 74 -14.72 8.63 -6.66
C GLY A 74 -14.62 7.12 -6.51
N TYR A 75 -13.60 6.60 -5.81
CA TYR A 75 -13.36 5.16 -5.63
C TYR A 75 -13.31 4.74 -4.16
N GLY A 76 -13.84 5.55 -3.23
CA GLY A 76 -13.83 5.26 -1.80
C GLY A 76 -14.40 3.89 -1.44
N ASP A 77 -15.55 3.52 -2.02
CA ASP A 77 -16.18 2.20 -1.83
C ASP A 77 -15.41 1.02 -2.42
N CYS A 78 -14.34 1.30 -3.18
CA CYS A 78 -13.49 0.27 -3.80
C CYS A 78 -12.17 0.05 -3.04
N PHE A 79 -11.98 0.74 -1.91
CA PHE A 79 -10.84 0.55 -1.00
C PHE A 79 -11.33 0.00 0.34
N GLU A 80 -11.49 -1.33 0.41
CA GLU A 80 -12.24 -2.02 1.46
C GLU A 80 -11.39 -2.45 2.68
N HIS A 81 -10.05 -2.33 2.63
CA HIS A 81 -9.16 -2.72 3.73
C HIS A 81 -8.45 -1.51 4.35
N GLY A 82 -7.74 -1.72 5.45
CA GLY A 82 -6.86 -0.70 6.03
C GLY A 82 -5.68 -0.39 5.10
N LEU A 83 -5.11 0.80 5.23
CA LEU A 83 -3.98 1.22 4.40
C LEU A 83 -2.72 0.36 4.62
N GLY A 84 -2.60 -0.31 5.78
CA GLY A 84 -1.46 -1.15 6.07
C GLY A 84 -1.50 -1.72 7.47
N HIS A 85 -0.47 -2.49 7.81
CA HIS A 85 -0.32 -3.17 9.09
C HIS A 85 1.15 -3.26 9.49
N SER A 86 1.41 -3.46 10.77
CA SER A 86 2.73 -3.86 11.23
C SER A 86 3.03 -5.29 10.85
N PHE A 87 4.30 -5.60 10.72
CA PHE A 87 4.79 -6.95 10.48
C PHE A 87 6.08 -7.19 11.29
N GLY A 88 6.35 -8.45 11.58
CA GLY A 88 7.49 -8.89 12.36
C GLY A 88 7.62 -10.40 12.30
N LEU A 89 7.38 -11.09 13.42
CA LEU A 89 7.33 -12.55 13.45
C LEU A 89 6.03 -13.09 12.83
N MET A 90 4.97 -12.28 12.82
CA MET A 90 3.75 -12.54 12.03
C MET A 90 3.66 -11.52 10.90
N ILE A 91 3.01 -11.93 9.81
CA ILE A 91 2.82 -11.04 8.66
C ILE A 91 1.84 -9.91 8.99
N HIS A 92 0.86 -10.14 9.84
CA HIS A 92 -0.10 -9.15 10.29
C HIS A 92 0.00 -8.95 11.81
N GLU A 93 0.58 -7.82 12.22
CA GLU A 93 0.70 -7.38 13.60
C GLU A 93 0.01 -6.03 13.82
N ASP A 94 -0.14 -5.62 15.07
CA ASP A 94 -0.58 -4.27 15.43
C ASP A 94 0.65 -3.37 15.74
N PRO A 95 0.52 -2.03 15.55
CA PRO A 95 -0.66 -1.30 15.09
C PRO A 95 -0.93 -1.44 13.59
N ARG A 96 -2.14 -1.01 13.15
CA ARG A 96 -2.55 -1.00 11.74
C ARG A 96 -2.86 0.42 11.27
N PHE A 97 -2.56 0.73 10.04
CA PHE A 97 -3.12 1.91 9.38
C PHE A 97 -4.54 1.61 8.95
N SER A 98 -5.50 1.94 9.81
CA SER A 98 -6.92 1.67 9.56
C SER A 98 -7.80 2.67 10.33
N PRO A 99 -9.04 2.92 9.88
CA PRO A 99 -9.93 3.92 10.50
C PRO A 99 -10.12 3.79 12.02
N PRO A 100 -10.24 2.58 12.61
CA PRO A 100 -10.44 2.46 14.05
C PRO A 100 -9.15 2.54 14.90
N CYS A 101 -7.96 2.63 14.28
CA CYS A 101 -6.70 2.55 15.01
C CYS A 101 -6.26 3.92 15.54
N GLU A 102 -6.19 4.06 16.87
CA GLU A 102 -5.77 5.29 17.56
C GLU A 102 -4.31 5.24 18.07
N ASP A 103 -3.57 4.18 17.74
CA ASP A 103 -2.18 4.06 18.11
C ASP A 103 -1.33 5.14 17.47
N VAL A 104 -0.27 5.53 18.19
CA VAL A 104 0.68 6.57 17.74
C VAL A 104 1.93 5.91 17.18
N LEU A 105 2.36 6.34 16.00
CA LEU A 105 3.60 5.90 15.37
C LEU A 105 4.82 6.26 16.23
N ARG A 106 5.69 5.27 16.43
CA ARG A 106 6.93 5.40 17.19
C ARG A 106 8.11 4.87 16.38
N PRO A 107 9.31 5.42 16.58
CA PRO A 107 10.53 4.88 15.99
C PRO A 107 10.70 3.39 16.28
N GLY A 108 11.17 2.65 15.30
CA GLY A 108 11.34 1.18 15.32
C GLY A 108 10.11 0.38 14.88
N MET A 109 8.94 1.01 14.69
CA MET A 109 7.78 0.31 14.13
C MET A 109 7.98 0.05 12.63
N CYS A 110 7.75 -1.20 12.20
CA CYS A 110 7.78 -1.62 10.81
C CYS A 110 6.35 -1.85 10.32
N LEU A 111 5.95 -1.16 9.25
CA LEU A 111 4.58 -1.20 8.73
C LEU A 111 4.56 -1.22 7.20
N SER A 112 3.49 -1.79 6.63
CA SER A 112 3.16 -1.67 5.20
C SER A 112 2.40 -0.37 4.91
N VAL A 113 2.53 0.12 3.66
CA VAL A 113 1.68 1.17 3.06
C VAL A 113 1.21 0.65 1.71
N GLU A 114 -0.04 0.19 1.65
CA GLU A 114 -0.58 -0.64 0.58
C GLU A 114 -1.97 -0.21 0.08
N PRO A 115 -2.16 1.04 -0.35
CA PRO A 115 -3.45 1.42 -0.90
C PRO A 115 -3.82 0.54 -2.09
N GLY A 116 -5.13 0.26 -2.22
CA GLY A 116 -5.64 -0.54 -3.32
C GLY A 116 -7.03 -0.10 -3.76
N ILE A 117 -7.34 -0.29 -5.04
CA ILE A 117 -8.68 -0.10 -5.61
C ILE A 117 -9.07 -1.38 -6.32
N TYR A 118 -10.20 -1.95 -5.93
CA TYR A 118 -10.70 -3.23 -6.44
C TYR A 118 -12.05 -3.01 -7.10
N LEU A 119 -12.13 -3.22 -8.41
CA LEU A 119 -13.35 -3.06 -9.20
C LEU A 119 -13.98 -4.44 -9.45
N PRO A 120 -15.07 -4.81 -8.74
CA PRO A 120 -15.66 -6.15 -8.82
C PRO A 120 -15.97 -6.57 -10.25
N GLY A 121 -15.53 -7.77 -10.64
CA GLY A 121 -15.74 -8.32 -11.97
C GLY A 121 -14.90 -7.68 -13.10
N LYS A 122 -13.99 -6.77 -12.75
CA LYS A 122 -13.11 -6.12 -13.72
C LYS A 122 -11.63 -6.39 -13.41
N PHE A 123 -11.06 -5.69 -12.43
CA PHE A 123 -9.66 -5.83 -12.02
C PHE A 123 -9.43 -5.14 -10.66
N GLY A 124 -8.25 -5.34 -10.09
CA GLY A 124 -7.79 -4.62 -8.90
C GLY A 124 -6.34 -4.17 -9.06
N VAL A 125 -5.99 -3.09 -8.39
CA VAL A 125 -4.62 -2.55 -8.32
C VAL A 125 -4.25 -2.35 -6.86
N ARG A 126 -3.07 -2.84 -6.46
CA ARG A 126 -2.43 -2.54 -5.18
C ARG A 126 -0.94 -2.25 -5.40
N ILE A 127 -0.44 -1.25 -4.71
CA ILE A 127 0.99 -0.91 -4.70
C ILE A 127 1.40 -0.78 -3.24
N GLU A 128 2.36 -1.57 -2.82
CA GLU A 128 2.76 -1.70 -1.43
C GLU A 128 4.27 -1.54 -1.25
N ASP A 129 4.62 -0.75 -0.25
CA ASP A 129 5.95 -0.67 0.31
C ASP A 129 5.93 -1.00 1.80
N THR A 130 7.06 -1.45 2.31
CA THR A 130 7.31 -1.65 3.73
C THR A 130 8.29 -0.62 4.26
N LEU A 131 7.96 -0.06 5.43
CA LEU A 131 8.68 1.03 6.06
C LEU A 131 9.13 0.66 7.47
N CYS A 132 10.24 1.25 7.92
CA CYS A 132 10.56 1.37 9.35
C CYS A 132 10.51 2.83 9.75
N ILE A 133 9.73 3.17 10.79
CA ILE A 133 9.65 4.52 11.33
C ILE A 133 10.97 4.85 12.05
N THR A 134 11.58 5.99 11.75
CA THR A 134 12.79 6.52 12.38
C THR A 134 12.48 7.67 13.33
N GLU A 135 13.47 8.27 13.97
CA GLU A 135 13.28 9.41 14.88
C GLU A 135 12.74 10.67 14.17
N ASP A 136 13.04 10.83 12.88
CA ASP A 136 12.74 12.03 12.10
C ASP A 136 11.94 11.77 10.80
N GLY A 137 11.51 10.52 10.57
CA GLY A 137 10.76 10.15 9.38
C GLY A 137 10.58 8.64 9.25
N PHE A 138 11.02 8.06 8.14
CA PHE A 138 10.99 6.62 7.90
C PHE A 138 12.10 6.19 6.93
N GLU A 139 12.47 4.92 7.00
CA GLU A 139 13.26 4.23 6.00
C GLU A 139 12.34 3.31 5.18
N ASN A 140 12.40 3.41 3.85
CA ASN A 140 11.64 2.54 2.95
C ASN A 140 12.51 1.36 2.53
N PHE A 141 12.10 0.14 2.87
CA PHE A 141 12.82 -1.08 2.55
C PHE A 141 12.54 -1.58 1.13
N THR A 142 11.46 -1.10 0.50
CA THR A 142 11.05 -1.57 -0.83
C THR A 142 11.67 -0.72 -1.93
N ALA A 143 12.68 -1.24 -2.59
CA ALA A 143 13.39 -0.57 -3.68
C ALA A 143 12.83 -0.86 -5.09
N SER A 144 11.81 -1.71 -5.21
CA SER A 144 11.20 -2.06 -6.50
C SER A 144 10.56 -0.87 -7.19
N PRO A 145 10.69 -0.72 -8.52
CA PRO A 145 10.04 0.33 -9.29
C PRO A 145 8.51 0.35 -9.07
N LYS A 146 7.92 1.54 -9.13
CA LYS A 146 6.48 1.76 -8.93
C LYS A 146 5.75 2.13 -10.22
N GLU A 147 6.46 2.24 -11.32
CA GLU A 147 5.86 2.48 -12.62
C GLU A 147 5.13 1.23 -13.09
N LEU A 148 4.03 1.43 -13.85
CA LEU A 148 3.28 0.31 -14.43
C LEU A 148 4.15 -0.42 -15.45
N ILE A 149 4.50 -1.66 -15.14
CA ILE A 149 5.22 -2.56 -16.04
C ILE A 149 4.19 -3.28 -16.92
N ILE A 150 4.41 -3.21 -18.23
CA ILE A 150 3.58 -3.89 -19.23
C ILE A 150 4.48 -4.93 -19.94
N LEU A 151 4.09 -6.20 -19.87
CA LEU A 151 4.79 -7.34 -20.46
C LEU A 151 4.04 -7.88 -21.69
#